data_a71703c636bd92197ce7c55ebd6521b1
#
_entry.id   a71703c636bd92197ce7c55ebd6521b1
#
_cell.length_a   1.000
_cell.length_b   1.000
_cell.length_c   1.000
_cell.angle_alpha   90.00
_cell.angle_beta   90.00
_cell.angle_gamma   90.00
#
_symmetry.space_group_name_H-M   'P 1'
#
loop_
_entity.id
_entity.type
_entity.pdbx_description
1 polymer ?
#
loop_
_entity_poly.entity_id
_entity_poly.type
_entity_poly.pdbx_seq_one_letter_code
_entity_poly.pdbx_strand_id
1 'polypeptide(L)'
;EITTRLVGSEMCIRDRKYADIILHVVDASNPQMDKQMHIVYETLDHLGVKNKKMVTLFNKMDQRTEEEPLQDFRADHILQISAANNQGLDEIKALLQEMLREDKVYIERVIPYAQAGIIQLVREKGELVSEEYVPEGIEIKAYVPMEVYGKL
;
A
#
# COMPACT_ATOMS: atom_id res chain seq x y z
N GLU A 1 29.82 19.84 5.64
CA GLU A 1 29.51 19.57 4.20
C GLU A 1 28.51 18.42 4.02
N ILE A 2 27.30 18.56 4.56
CA ILE A 2 26.22 17.57 4.48
C ILE A 2 24.97 18.19 3.80
N THR A 3 25.11 19.31 3.14
CA THR A 3 23.98 20.10 2.66
C THR A 3 23.48 19.74 1.27
N THR A 4 24.18 18.90 0.50
CA THR A 4 23.84 18.61 -0.91
C THR A 4 22.97 17.37 -1.10
N ARG A 5 22.69 16.61 -0.04
CA ARG A 5 21.85 15.37 -0.12
C ARG A 5 20.38 15.58 0.27
N LEU A 6 20.04 16.76 0.75
CA LEU A 6 18.71 17.05 1.30
C LEU A 6 17.65 17.42 0.24
N VAL A 7 18.04 17.91 -0.94
CA VAL A 7 17.08 18.34 -1.98
C VAL A 7 16.31 17.18 -2.58
N GLY A 8 16.91 16.00 -2.73
CA GLY A 8 16.21 14.79 -3.16
C GLY A 8 15.37 14.15 -2.04
N SER A 9 15.73 14.33 -0.78
CA SER A 9 15.02 13.77 0.37
C SER A 9 13.76 14.55 0.74
N GLU A 10 13.73 15.87 0.58
CA GLU A 10 12.55 16.68 0.89
C GLU A 10 11.36 16.37 -0.03
N MET A 11 11.62 16.08 -1.31
CA MET A 11 10.57 15.69 -2.25
C MET A 11 10.00 14.30 -1.88
N CYS A 12 10.86 13.34 -1.56
CA CYS A 12 10.45 12.02 -1.07
C CYS A 12 9.74 12.08 0.30
N ILE A 13 10.06 13.07 1.11
CA ILE A 13 9.49 13.29 2.44
C ILE A 13 8.06 13.82 2.36
N ARG A 14 7.78 14.76 1.47
CA ARG A 14 6.43 15.31 1.25
C ARG A 14 5.47 14.24 0.74
N ASP A 15 5.93 13.38 -0.16
CA ASP A 15 5.11 12.32 -0.75
C ASP A 15 4.67 11.27 0.29
N ARG A 16 5.50 10.97 1.29
CA ARG A 16 5.16 10.01 2.37
C ARG A 16 4.01 10.48 3.24
N LYS A 17 3.81 11.78 3.41
CA LYS A 17 2.69 12.34 4.17
C LYS A 17 1.34 12.06 3.51
N TYR A 18 1.32 11.90 2.20
CA TYR A 18 0.13 11.67 1.40
C TYR A 18 -0.05 10.19 1.03
N ALA A 19 0.92 9.33 1.32
CA ALA A 19 0.79 7.90 1.07
C ALA A 19 -0.28 7.27 1.96
N ASP A 20 -1.06 6.36 1.43
CA ASP A 20 -2.04 5.57 2.19
C ASP A 20 -1.36 4.41 2.93
N ILE A 21 -0.36 3.81 2.30
CA ILE A 21 0.43 2.69 2.83
C ILE A 21 1.92 3.03 2.73
N ILE A 22 2.68 2.71 3.76
CA ILE A 22 4.14 2.83 3.78
C ILE A 22 4.75 1.43 3.65
N LEU A 23 5.59 1.24 2.65
CA LEU A 23 6.41 0.05 2.51
C LEU A 23 7.81 0.34 3.06
N HIS A 24 8.13 -0.25 4.21
CA HIS A 24 9.43 -0.17 4.83
C HIS A 24 10.29 -1.35 4.37
N VAL A 25 11.16 -1.13 3.40
CA VAL A 25 12.06 -2.17 2.88
C VAL A 25 13.34 -2.20 3.69
N VAL A 26 13.60 -3.34 4.31
CA VAL A 26 14.72 -3.57 5.23
C VAL A 26 15.68 -4.59 4.64
N ASP A 27 16.97 -4.32 4.69
CA ASP A 27 18.02 -5.29 4.32
C ASP A 27 18.24 -6.27 5.47
N ALA A 28 17.65 -7.47 5.37
CA ALA A 28 17.72 -8.51 6.40
C ALA A 28 19.10 -9.19 6.51
N SER A 29 20.02 -8.96 5.56
CA SER A 29 21.38 -9.45 5.61
C SER A 29 22.34 -8.53 6.38
N ASN A 30 21.88 -7.30 6.73
CA ASN A 30 22.73 -6.31 7.37
C ASN A 30 22.76 -6.50 8.90
N PRO A 31 23.91 -6.69 9.53
CA PRO A 31 24.04 -6.84 10.99
C PRO A 31 23.57 -5.59 11.77
N GLN A 32 23.44 -4.43 11.13
CA GLN A 32 22.93 -3.19 11.74
C GLN A 32 21.47 -2.90 11.39
N MET A 33 20.74 -3.92 10.96
CA MET A 33 19.34 -3.81 10.52
C MET A 33 18.45 -3.08 11.53
N ASP A 34 18.48 -3.49 12.79
CA ASP A 34 17.65 -2.91 13.86
C ASP A 34 17.94 -1.41 14.07
N LYS A 35 19.22 -1.04 14.02
CA LYS A 35 19.62 0.36 14.14
C LYS A 35 19.12 1.19 12.96
N GLN A 36 19.16 0.64 11.75
CA GLN A 36 18.66 1.32 10.55
C GLN A 36 17.12 1.46 10.61
N MET A 37 16.42 0.43 11.05
CA MET A 37 14.96 0.47 11.26
C MET A 37 14.58 1.56 12.27
N HIS A 38 15.31 1.67 13.38
CA HIS A 38 15.08 2.71 14.39
C HIS A 38 15.21 4.11 13.80
N ILE A 39 16.27 4.39 13.04
CA ILE A 39 16.49 5.67 12.36
C ILE A 39 15.35 6.02 11.39
N VAL A 40 14.84 5.04 10.66
CA VAL A 40 13.70 5.25 9.75
C VAL A 40 12.46 5.66 10.54
N TYR A 41 12.17 4.98 11.64
CA TYR A 41 11.02 5.30 12.50
C TYR A 41 11.14 6.67 13.15
N GLU A 42 12.31 7.05 13.68
CA GLU A 42 12.53 8.40 14.17
C GLU A 42 12.30 9.45 13.07
N THR A 43 12.76 9.17 11.86
CA THR A 43 12.55 10.06 10.71
C THR A 43 11.06 10.21 10.38
N LEU A 44 10.30 9.13 10.36
CA LEU A 44 8.85 9.16 10.12
C LEU A 44 8.11 9.96 11.21
N ASP A 45 8.52 9.78 12.47
CA ASP A 45 7.95 10.51 13.61
C ASP A 45 8.24 12.02 13.51
N HIS A 46 9.48 12.40 13.16
CA HIS A 46 9.85 13.81 12.92
C HIS A 46 9.08 14.45 11.77
N LEU A 47 8.73 13.67 10.75
CA LEU A 47 7.95 14.13 9.60
C LEU A 47 6.44 14.22 9.90
N GLY A 48 6.04 13.83 11.11
CA GLY A 48 4.63 13.82 11.51
C GLY A 48 3.79 12.81 10.72
N VAL A 49 4.41 11.74 10.22
CA VAL A 49 3.69 10.63 9.57
C VAL A 49 3.04 9.79 10.67
N LYS A 50 1.73 10.00 10.86
CA LYS A 50 0.93 9.30 11.88
C LYS A 50 -0.25 8.60 11.22
N ASN A 51 -0.70 7.51 11.85
CA ASN A 51 -1.90 6.77 11.43
C ASN A 51 -1.87 6.29 9.97
N LYS A 52 -0.71 5.87 9.49
CA LYS A 52 -0.55 5.24 8.19
C LYS A 52 -0.34 3.75 8.37
N LYS A 53 -0.96 2.96 7.50
CA LYS A 53 -0.70 1.52 7.42
C LYS A 53 0.74 1.29 6.99
N MET A 54 1.44 0.40 7.69
CA MET A 54 2.85 0.11 7.44
C MET A 54 3.08 -1.37 7.21
N VAL A 55 3.79 -1.68 6.14
CA VAL A 55 4.24 -3.03 5.82
C VAL A 55 5.76 -3.06 5.82
N THR A 56 6.35 -3.88 6.67
CA THR A 56 7.80 -4.09 6.68
C THR A 56 8.15 -5.30 5.83
N LEU A 57 9.01 -5.06 4.85
CA LEU A 57 9.51 -6.06 3.91
C LEU A 57 10.97 -6.35 4.24
N PHE A 58 11.23 -7.49 4.88
CA PHE A 58 12.59 -7.96 5.11
C PHE A 58 13.13 -8.59 3.81
N ASN A 59 13.93 -7.81 3.10
CA ASN A 59 14.52 -8.21 1.81
C ASN A 59 15.88 -8.86 2.00
N LYS A 60 16.35 -9.52 0.95
CA LYS A 60 17.60 -10.29 0.88
C LYS A 60 17.64 -11.50 1.83
N MET A 61 16.50 -12.17 2.00
CA MET A 61 16.41 -13.39 2.79
C MET A 61 17.34 -14.51 2.28
N ASP A 62 17.67 -14.48 0.99
CA ASP A 62 18.65 -15.38 0.35
C ASP A 62 20.09 -15.20 0.84
N GLN A 63 20.42 -14.04 1.40
CA GLN A 63 21.75 -13.72 1.94
C GLN A 63 21.82 -13.74 3.45
N ARG A 64 20.70 -13.97 4.11
CA ARG A 64 20.64 -13.99 5.56
C ARG A 64 21.18 -15.29 6.12
N THR A 65 22.11 -15.20 7.07
CA THR A 65 22.74 -16.32 7.75
C THR A 65 22.25 -16.50 9.19
N GLU A 66 21.59 -15.50 9.76
CA GLU A 66 21.10 -15.50 11.12
C GLU A 66 19.71 -16.14 11.19
N GLU A 67 19.49 -17.00 12.21
CA GLU A 67 18.20 -17.68 12.45
C GLU A 67 17.29 -16.91 13.41
N GLU A 68 17.73 -15.74 13.91
CA GLU A 68 16.91 -14.95 14.82
C GLU A 68 15.60 -14.51 14.17
N PRO A 69 14.47 -14.54 14.89
CA PRO A 69 13.18 -14.16 14.35
C PRO A 69 13.17 -12.66 13.98
N LEU A 70 12.74 -12.36 12.77
CA LEU A 70 12.53 -11.00 12.31
C LEU A 70 11.23 -10.46 12.91
N GLN A 71 11.32 -9.33 13.59
CA GLN A 71 10.18 -8.69 14.24
C GLN A 71 10.17 -7.20 13.96
N ASP A 72 8.98 -6.67 13.78
CA ASP A 72 8.73 -5.24 13.71
C ASP A 72 7.40 -4.93 14.39
N PHE A 73 7.46 -4.41 15.61
CA PHE A 73 6.28 -4.14 16.43
C PHE A 73 5.51 -2.87 16.00
N ARG A 74 6.05 -2.08 15.08
CA ARG A 74 5.42 -0.86 14.57
C ARG A 74 4.72 -1.08 13.24
N ALA A 75 4.99 -2.17 12.56
CA ALA A 75 4.37 -2.52 11.29
C ALA A 75 3.05 -3.27 11.53
N ASP A 76 2.06 -3.00 10.68
CA ASP A 76 0.79 -3.74 10.64
C ASP A 76 1.00 -5.15 10.05
N HIS A 77 1.90 -5.26 9.08
CA HIS A 77 2.27 -6.52 8.44
C HIS A 77 3.77 -6.63 8.22
N ILE A 78 4.27 -7.87 8.26
CA ILE A 78 5.66 -8.22 8.01
C ILE A 78 5.71 -9.29 6.93
N LEU A 79 6.53 -9.09 5.90
CA LEU A 79 6.82 -10.09 4.88
C LEU A 79 8.32 -10.29 4.73
N GLN A 80 8.71 -11.54 4.49
CA GLN A 80 10.08 -11.93 4.20
C GLN A 80 10.21 -12.19 2.70
N ILE A 81 11.13 -11.49 2.04
CA ILE A 81 11.25 -11.53 0.59
C ILE A 81 12.70 -11.67 0.14
N SER A 82 12.87 -12.10 -1.10
CA SER A 82 14.10 -11.93 -1.87
C SER A 82 13.74 -11.34 -3.23
N ALA A 83 13.93 -10.04 -3.38
CA ALA A 83 13.64 -9.36 -4.65
C ALA A 83 14.55 -9.88 -5.79
N ALA A 84 15.80 -10.25 -5.47
CA ALA A 84 16.73 -10.81 -6.43
C ALA A 84 16.25 -12.15 -7.02
N ASN A 85 15.58 -12.96 -6.20
CA ASN A 85 15.08 -14.28 -6.59
C ASN A 85 13.57 -14.29 -6.92
N ASN A 86 12.93 -13.12 -6.96
CA ASN A 86 11.48 -12.95 -7.13
C ASN A 86 10.63 -13.72 -6.10
N GLN A 87 11.16 -13.94 -4.89
CA GLN A 87 10.44 -14.63 -3.81
C GLN A 87 9.63 -13.61 -2.98
N GLY A 88 8.38 -13.95 -2.66
CA GLY A 88 7.49 -13.13 -1.84
C GLY A 88 6.83 -11.95 -2.57
N LEU A 89 7.11 -11.73 -3.86
CA LEU A 89 6.54 -10.59 -4.60
C LEU A 89 5.03 -10.72 -4.85
N ASP A 90 4.55 -11.94 -5.08
CA ASP A 90 3.11 -12.17 -5.27
C ASP A 90 2.34 -12.02 -3.94
N GLU A 91 2.97 -12.37 -2.81
CA GLU A 91 2.44 -12.16 -1.47
C GLU A 91 2.31 -10.67 -1.14
N ILE A 92 3.32 -9.85 -1.54
CA ILE A 92 3.23 -8.38 -1.42
C ILE A 92 2.03 -7.85 -2.21
N LYS A 93 1.86 -8.28 -3.45
CA LYS A 93 0.73 -7.83 -4.30
C LYS A 93 -0.61 -8.18 -3.68
N ALA A 94 -0.76 -9.43 -3.21
CA ALA A 94 -1.99 -9.89 -2.57
C ALA A 94 -2.29 -9.08 -1.30
N LEU A 95 -1.29 -8.88 -0.44
CA LEU A 95 -1.43 -8.09 0.78
C LEU A 95 -1.82 -6.64 0.49
N LEU A 96 -1.15 -6.00 -0.47
CA LEU A 96 -1.48 -4.62 -0.83
C LEU A 96 -2.90 -4.48 -1.41
N GLN A 97 -3.34 -5.44 -2.22
CA GLN A 97 -4.71 -5.47 -2.72
C GLN A 97 -5.72 -5.59 -1.58
N GLU A 98 -5.47 -6.47 -0.60
CA GLU A 98 -6.30 -6.63 0.58
C GLU A 98 -6.36 -5.32 1.39
N MET A 99 -5.21 -4.74 1.71
CA MET A 99 -5.12 -3.49 2.48
C MET A 99 -5.82 -2.32 1.79
N LEU A 100 -5.74 -2.23 0.45
CA LEU A 100 -6.41 -1.19 -0.33
C LEU A 100 -7.94 -1.40 -0.42
N ARG A 101 -8.41 -2.61 -0.13
CA ARG A 101 -9.84 -2.95 -0.12
C ARG A 101 -10.49 -2.81 1.24
N GLU A 102 -9.73 -2.84 2.34
CA GLU A 102 -10.27 -2.74 3.71
C GLU A 102 -11.18 -1.52 3.93
N ASP A 103 -10.86 -0.39 3.30
CA ASP A 103 -11.62 0.85 3.39
C ASP A 103 -12.67 1.00 2.27
N LYS A 104 -12.90 -0.04 1.46
CA LYS A 104 -13.84 -0.04 0.34
C LYS A 104 -14.95 -1.06 0.55
N VAL A 105 -16.13 -0.71 0.07
CA VAL A 105 -17.31 -1.59 0.07
C VAL A 105 -17.42 -2.26 -1.28
N TYR A 106 -17.59 -3.59 -1.29
CA TYR A 106 -17.93 -4.30 -2.50
C TYR A 106 -19.40 -4.04 -2.87
N ILE A 107 -19.62 -3.70 -4.13
CA ILE A 107 -20.94 -3.47 -4.69
C ILE A 107 -21.15 -4.32 -5.95
N GLU A 108 -22.40 -4.75 -6.11
CA GLU A 108 -22.91 -5.37 -7.33
C GLU A 108 -24.24 -4.67 -7.64
N ARG A 109 -24.26 -3.84 -8.68
CA ARG A 109 -25.42 -3.01 -9.02
C ARG A 109 -25.58 -2.80 -10.52
N VAL A 110 -26.82 -2.68 -10.96
CA VAL A 110 -27.16 -2.19 -12.30
C VAL A 110 -27.37 -0.68 -12.24
N ILE A 111 -26.55 0.05 -12.95
CA ILE A 111 -26.60 1.53 -13.05
C ILE A 111 -27.38 1.88 -14.31
N PRO A 112 -28.52 2.57 -14.22
CA PRO A 112 -29.27 3.02 -15.39
C PRO A 112 -28.41 3.85 -16.34
N TYR A 113 -28.59 3.73 -17.65
CA TYR A 113 -27.84 4.49 -18.66
C TYR A 113 -27.87 6.02 -18.46
N ALA A 114 -28.98 6.53 -17.91
CA ALA A 114 -29.11 7.95 -17.57
C ALA A 114 -28.13 8.42 -16.47
N GLN A 115 -27.58 7.47 -15.67
CA GLN A 115 -26.65 7.75 -14.58
C GLN A 115 -25.22 7.25 -14.87
N ALA A 116 -24.88 7.01 -16.13
CA ALA A 116 -23.57 6.49 -16.53
C ALA A 116 -22.38 7.33 -16.02
N GLY A 117 -22.59 8.62 -15.68
CA GLY A 117 -21.55 9.45 -15.04
C GLY A 117 -21.06 8.93 -13.69
N ILE A 118 -21.88 8.15 -12.97
CA ILE A 118 -21.48 7.52 -11.72
C ILE A 118 -20.41 6.44 -11.95
N ILE A 119 -20.46 5.75 -13.08
CA ILE A 119 -19.48 4.70 -13.44
C ILE A 119 -18.08 5.31 -13.61
N GLN A 120 -18.00 6.53 -14.18
CA GLN A 120 -16.73 7.22 -14.26
C GLN A 120 -16.16 7.53 -12.88
N LEU A 121 -16.99 7.94 -11.93
CA LEU A 121 -16.59 8.16 -10.54
C LEU A 121 -16.10 6.86 -9.87
N VAL A 122 -16.76 5.73 -10.17
CA VAL A 122 -16.31 4.40 -9.70
C VAL A 122 -14.95 4.03 -10.30
N ARG A 123 -14.70 4.34 -11.58
CA ARG A 123 -13.40 4.09 -12.23
C ARG A 123 -12.29 4.96 -11.65
N GLU A 124 -12.59 6.22 -11.31
CA GLU A 124 -11.60 7.18 -10.78
C GLU A 124 -11.24 6.92 -9.31
N LYS A 125 -12.22 6.58 -8.47
CA LYS A 125 -12.05 6.48 -7.02
C LYS A 125 -12.14 5.05 -6.47
N GLY A 126 -12.73 4.14 -7.23
CA GLY A 126 -12.93 2.75 -6.87
C GLY A 126 -12.00 1.79 -7.62
N GLU A 127 -12.29 0.51 -7.49
CA GLU A 127 -11.67 -0.59 -8.25
C GLU A 127 -12.79 -1.34 -8.97
N LEU A 128 -12.90 -1.15 -10.29
CA LEU A 128 -13.90 -1.83 -11.12
C LEU A 128 -13.43 -3.27 -11.38
N VAL A 129 -14.23 -4.24 -10.94
CA VAL A 129 -13.93 -5.67 -11.12
C VAL A 129 -14.53 -6.19 -12.43
N SER A 130 -15.79 -5.85 -12.71
CA SER A 130 -16.44 -6.19 -13.98
C SER A 130 -17.48 -5.13 -14.36
N GLU A 131 -17.74 -5.04 -15.66
CA GLU A 131 -18.72 -4.15 -16.26
C GLU A 131 -19.40 -4.88 -17.41
N GLU A 132 -20.73 -5.02 -17.34
CA GLU A 132 -21.53 -5.68 -18.36
C GLU A 132 -22.72 -4.79 -18.75
N TYR A 133 -23.00 -4.74 -20.05
CA TYR A 133 -24.12 -3.96 -20.59
C TYR A 133 -25.36 -4.86 -20.64
N VAL A 134 -26.37 -4.52 -19.85
CA VAL A 134 -27.66 -5.22 -19.81
C VAL A 134 -28.80 -4.31 -20.28
N PRO A 135 -29.98 -4.84 -20.66
CA PRO A 135 -31.07 -4.01 -21.18
C PRO A 135 -31.51 -2.89 -20.23
N GLU A 136 -31.41 -3.11 -18.91
CA GLU A 136 -31.82 -2.18 -17.87
C GLU A 136 -30.77 -1.11 -17.55
N GLY A 137 -29.51 -1.31 -18.00
CA GLY A 137 -28.41 -0.40 -17.68
C GLY A 137 -27.05 -1.05 -17.82
N ILE A 138 -26.11 -0.67 -16.97
CA ILE A 138 -24.77 -1.21 -16.91
C ILE A 138 -24.59 -1.90 -15.55
N GLU A 139 -24.44 -3.22 -15.57
CA GLU A 139 -24.13 -4.00 -14.38
C GLU A 139 -22.64 -3.82 -14.03
N ILE A 140 -22.38 -3.39 -12.82
CA ILE A 140 -21.02 -3.20 -12.32
C ILE A 140 -20.78 -4.03 -11.06
N LYS A 141 -19.58 -4.60 -10.98
CA LYS A 141 -19.02 -5.16 -9.74
C LYS A 141 -17.76 -4.37 -9.41
N ALA A 142 -17.74 -3.74 -8.25
CA ALA A 142 -16.64 -2.83 -7.90
C ALA A 142 -16.43 -2.76 -6.39
N TYR A 143 -15.20 -2.40 -6.01
CA TYR A 143 -14.88 -1.95 -4.66
C TYR A 143 -14.86 -0.42 -4.65
N VAL A 144 -15.71 0.21 -3.85
CA VAL A 144 -15.87 1.67 -3.82
C VAL A 144 -15.66 2.22 -2.41
N PRO A 145 -15.02 3.38 -2.26
CA PRO A 145 -14.95 4.06 -0.96
C PRO A 145 -16.36 4.45 -0.50
N MET A 146 -16.54 4.59 0.83
CA MET A 146 -17.83 4.96 1.43
C MET A 146 -18.40 6.27 0.86
N GLU A 147 -17.53 7.21 0.48
CA GLU A 147 -17.92 8.47 -0.18
C GLU A 147 -18.64 8.25 -1.53
N VAL A 148 -18.20 7.26 -2.28
CA VAL A 148 -18.80 6.89 -3.58
C VAL A 148 -20.04 6.04 -3.35
N TYR A 149 -19.99 5.12 -2.37
CA TYR A 149 -21.12 4.26 -2.02
C TYR A 149 -22.37 5.08 -1.66
N GLY A 150 -22.20 6.21 -0.96
CA GLY A 150 -23.31 7.09 -0.61
C GLY A 150 -23.96 7.85 -1.80
N LYS A 151 -23.36 7.78 -3.01
CA LYS A 151 -23.87 8.42 -4.23
C LYS A 151 -24.48 7.42 -5.23
N LEU A 152 -24.35 6.13 -4.94
CA LEU A 152 -24.87 4.99 -5.69
C LEU A 152 -26.24 4.59 -5.16
#